data_34a4e2dfa50aa2b375cc0019610c67c5
#
_entry.id   34a4e2dfa50aa2b375cc0019610c67c5
#
_cell.length_a   1.000
_cell.length_b   1.000
_cell.length_c   1.000
_cell.angle_alpha   90.00
_cell.angle_beta   90.00
_cell.angle_gamma   90.00
#
_symmetry.space_group_name_H-M   'P 1'
#
loop_
_entity.id
_entity.type
_entity.pdbx_description
1 polymer ?
#
loop_
_entity_poly.entity_id
_entity_poly.type
_entity_poly.pdbx_seq_one_letter_code
_entity_poly.pdbx_strand_id
1 'polypeptide(L)'
;MRSKTYLLALNGVIAAAYAALTLVAAALNLAYGPVQFRFSEALTVLPFLFPGTWPGVFVGCLVANLLSPYGPLDVVLGSAGTLVAALLTQKAPKTWLAPLPPAVCGMVLLGGMLAWYEVGFSDQFLPLFAANALWVGIGQAVSCYGLGLPLLRALRKVSYFRRFIPEDRRGLRPAA
;
A
#
# COMPACT_ATOMS: atom_id res chain seq x y z
N MET A 1 -16.03 -14.72 -16.82
CA MET A 1 -15.92 -13.22 -16.87
C MET A 1 -16.35 -12.68 -15.52
N ARG A 2 -15.52 -11.83 -14.91
CA ARG A 2 -15.94 -11.12 -13.68
C ARG A 2 -16.99 -10.09 -14.05
N SER A 3 -18.15 -10.05 -13.36
CA SER A 3 -19.11 -8.98 -13.60
C SER A 3 -18.49 -7.64 -13.18
N LYS A 4 -18.74 -6.59 -13.97
CA LYS A 4 -18.27 -5.23 -13.65
C LYS A 4 -18.76 -4.78 -12.26
N THR A 5 -19.97 -5.18 -11.91
CA THR A 5 -20.60 -4.90 -10.60
C THR A 5 -19.84 -5.51 -9.44
N TYR A 6 -19.38 -6.77 -9.58
CA TYR A 6 -18.58 -7.43 -8.55
C TYR A 6 -17.25 -6.69 -8.31
N LEU A 7 -16.56 -6.31 -9.39
CA LEU A 7 -15.30 -5.59 -9.29
C LEU A 7 -15.48 -4.21 -8.64
N LEU A 8 -16.57 -3.51 -8.99
CA LEU A 8 -16.90 -2.21 -8.39
C LEU A 8 -17.19 -2.36 -6.88
N ALA A 9 -18.01 -3.34 -6.49
CA ALA A 9 -18.28 -3.61 -5.08
C ALA A 9 -17.02 -3.97 -4.29
N LEU A 10 -16.16 -4.83 -4.87
CA LEU A 10 -14.88 -5.19 -4.24
C LEU A 10 -13.97 -3.98 -4.06
N ASN A 11 -13.87 -3.09 -5.05
CA ASN A 11 -13.11 -1.85 -4.94
C ASN A 11 -13.68 -0.94 -3.84
N GLY A 12 -15.00 -0.83 -3.72
CA GLY A 12 -15.65 -0.07 -2.64
C GLY A 12 -15.31 -0.61 -1.25
N VAL A 13 -15.37 -1.93 -1.06
CA VAL A 13 -15.00 -2.59 0.20
C VAL A 13 -13.51 -2.38 0.52
N ILE A 14 -12.63 -2.52 -0.47
CA ILE A 14 -11.19 -2.29 -0.27
C ILE A 14 -10.91 -0.84 0.10
N ALA A 15 -11.57 0.13 -0.56
CA ALA A 15 -11.39 1.54 -0.26
C ALA A 15 -11.83 1.87 1.17
N ALA A 16 -13.00 1.38 1.59
CA ALA A 16 -13.50 1.57 2.94
C ALA A 16 -12.60 0.91 3.99
N ALA A 17 -12.14 -0.33 3.75
CA ALA A 17 -11.23 -1.04 4.63
C ALA A 17 -9.88 -0.32 4.75
N TYR A 18 -9.33 0.18 3.62
CA TYR A 18 -8.08 0.92 3.62
C TYR A 18 -8.19 2.19 4.47
N ALA A 19 -9.21 3.01 4.24
CA ALA A 19 -9.44 4.22 5.00
C ALA A 19 -9.63 3.92 6.51
N ALA A 20 -10.47 2.94 6.86
CA ALA A 20 -10.71 2.55 8.24
C ALA A 20 -9.42 2.07 8.95
N LEU A 21 -8.61 1.21 8.31
CA LEU A 21 -7.36 0.71 8.87
C LEU A 21 -6.31 1.82 9.03
N THR A 22 -6.29 2.80 8.11
CA THR A 22 -5.43 3.99 8.26
C THR A 22 -5.86 4.83 9.44
N LEU A 23 -7.18 5.05 9.63
CA LEU A 23 -7.71 5.80 10.76
C LEU A 23 -7.43 5.12 12.10
N VAL A 24 -7.52 3.80 12.17
CA VAL A 24 -7.11 3.03 13.36
C VAL A 24 -5.63 3.22 13.65
N ALA A 25 -4.77 3.14 12.63
CA ALA A 25 -3.34 3.39 12.81
C ALA A 25 -3.06 4.85 13.22
N ALA A 26 -3.83 5.81 12.70
CA ALA A 26 -3.73 7.22 13.07
C ALA A 26 -4.13 7.45 14.54
N ALA A 27 -5.21 6.84 14.99
CA ALA A 27 -5.66 6.91 16.39
C ALA A 27 -4.62 6.33 17.36
N LEU A 28 -3.78 5.39 16.90
CA LEU A 28 -2.65 4.84 17.66
C LEU A 28 -1.35 5.65 17.47
N ASN A 29 -1.38 6.79 16.77
CA ASN A 29 -0.21 7.60 16.42
C ASN A 29 0.86 6.86 15.61
N LEU A 30 0.46 5.86 14.81
CA LEU A 30 1.36 5.05 13.99
C LEU A 30 1.35 5.44 12.51
N ALA A 31 0.27 6.08 12.03
CA ALA A 31 0.06 6.31 10.59
C ALA A 31 0.89 7.46 10.01
N TYR A 32 1.17 8.48 10.81
CA TYR A 32 1.74 9.75 10.36
C TYR A 32 2.93 10.14 11.24
N GLY A 33 4.01 9.41 11.14
CA GLY A 33 5.23 9.68 11.91
C GLY A 33 6.48 9.42 11.07
N PRO A 34 7.68 9.61 11.63
CA PRO A 34 8.92 9.26 10.94
C PRO A 34 8.95 7.77 10.53
N VAL A 35 8.49 6.89 11.41
CA VAL A 35 8.25 5.48 11.09
C VAL A 35 6.76 5.30 10.83
N GLN A 36 6.36 5.38 9.56
CA GLN A 36 4.96 5.24 9.17
C GLN A 36 4.57 3.77 9.12
N PHE A 37 3.86 3.30 10.14
CA PHE A 37 3.28 1.96 10.19
C PHE A 37 1.78 2.06 9.96
N ARG A 38 1.33 1.78 8.75
CA ARG A 38 -0.09 1.79 8.37
C ARG A 38 -0.58 0.36 8.13
N PHE A 39 -1.57 -0.10 8.89
CA PHE A 39 -2.20 -1.42 8.68
C PHE A 39 -2.81 -1.54 7.28
N SER A 40 -3.32 -0.44 6.73
CA SER A 40 -3.91 -0.35 5.40
C SER A 40 -2.93 -0.71 4.27
N GLU A 41 -1.62 -0.53 4.46
CA GLU A 41 -0.61 -0.88 3.46
C GLU A 41 -0.57 -2.39 3.19
N ALA A 42 -1.07 -3.21 4.12
CA ALA A 42 -1.29 -4.64 3.86
C ALA A 42 -2.28 -4.90 2.71
N LEU A 43 -3.18 -3.95 2.41
CA LEU A 43 -4.14 -4.08 1.31
C LEU A 43 -3.54 -3.72 -0.06
N THR A 44 -2.41 -3.03 -0.10
CA THR A 44 -1.74 -2.65 -1.36
C THR A 44 -1.24 -3.86 -2.14
N VAL A 45 -1.13 -5.03 -1.49
CA VAL A 45 -0.76 -6.29 -2.15
C VAL A 45 -1.95 -6.99 -2.83
N LEU A 46 -3.19 -6.59 -2.57
CA LEU A 46 -4.40 -7.23 -3.11
C LEU A 46 -4.48 -7.21 -4.65
N PRO A 47 -4.05 -6.16 -5.37
CA PRO A 47 -4.03 -6.15 -6.82
C PRO A 47 -3.24 -7.31 -7.43
N PHE A 48 -2.30 -7.91 -6.69
CA PHE A 48 -1.60 -9.12 -7.10
C PHE A 48 -2.54 -10.33 -7.25
N LEU A 49 -3.45 -10.57 -6.31
CA LEU A 49 -4.41 -11.69 -6.39
C LEU A 49 -5.68 -11.32 -7.16
N PHE A 50 -6.09 -10.08 -7.06
CA PHE A 50 -7.33 -9.57 -7.65
C PHE A 50 -7.02 -8.43 -8.62
N PRO A 51 -6.54 -8.71 -9.85
CA PRO A 51 -6.27 -7.67 -10.83
C PRO A 51 -7.50 -6.80 -11.07
N GLY A 52 -7.29 -5.47 -11.10
CA GLY A 52 -8.37 -4.49 -11.21
C GLY A 52 -8.87 -3.95 -9.86
N THR A 53 -8.21 -4.30 -8.72
CA THR A 53 -8.54 -3.72 -7.41
C THR A 53 -7.66 -2.53 -7.03
N TRP A 54 -6.75 -2.11 -7.91
CA TRP A 54 -5.94 -0.91 -7.72
C TRP A 54 -6.78 0.38 -7.51
N PRO A 55 -7.99 0.57 -8.13
CA PRO A 55 -8.79 1.76 -7.87
C PRO A 55 -9.28 1.82 -6.42
N GLY A 56 -9.66 0.68 -5.83
CA GLY A 56 -10.09 0.62 -4.44
C GLY A 56 -8.97 0.99 -3.47
N VAL A 57 -7.75 0.50 -3.71
CA VAL A 57 -6.57 0.85 -2.91
C VAL A 57 -6.24 2.34 -3.05
N PHE A 58 -6.26 2.87 -4.28
CA PHE A 58 -6.01 4.28 -4.56
C PHE A 58 -7.03 5.21 -3.89
N VAL A 59 -8.34 4.94 -4.08
CA VAL A 59 -9.41 5.76 -3.49
C VAL A 59 -9.37 5.69 -1.97
N GLY A 60 -9.11 4.50 -1.39
CA GLY A 60 -8.97 4.35 0.06
C GLY A 60 -7.81 5.16 0.62
N CYS A 61 -6.66 5.15 -0.06
CA CYS A 61 -5.50 5.97 0.29
C CYS A 61 -5.80 7.47 0.16
N LEU A 62 -6.46 7.87 -0.93
CA LEU A 62 -6.86 9.26 -1.16
C LEU A 62 -7.74 9.78 -0.01
N VAL A 63 -8.77 9.02 0.35
CA VAL A 63 -9.69 9.39 1.45
C VAL A 63 -8.93 9.46 2.79
N ALA A 64 -8.05 8.50 3.07
CA ALA A 64 -7.26 8.49 4.29
C ALA A 64 -6.32 9.70 4.37
N ASN A 65 -5.67 10.06 3.26
CA ASN A 65 -4.71 11.16 3.22
C ASN A 65 -5.39 12.55 3.29
N LEU A 66 -6.70 12.67 3.06
CA LEU A 66 -7.44 13.91 3.35
C LEU A 66 -7.38 14.31 4.84
N LEU A 67 -7.13 13.34 5.71
CA LEU A 67 -6.99 13.54 7.17
C LEU A 67 -5.52 13.57 7.62
N SER A 68 -4.58 13.57 6.69
CA SER A 68 -3.14 13.61 6.98
C SER A 68 -2.73 14.98 7.52
N PRO A 69 -1.88 15.04 8.55
CA PRO A 69 -1.31 16.30 9.04
C PRO A 69 -0.39 17.00 8.02
N TYR A 70 0.07 16.28 7.00
CA TYR A 70 0.92 16.81 5.92
C TYR A 70 0.13 17.48 4.79
N GLY A 71 -1.20 17.53 4.89
CA GLY A 71 -2.07 18.29 4.01
C GLY A 71 -2.05 17.86 2.53
N PRO A 72 -2.21 18.82 1.59
CA PRO A 72 -2.39 18.51 0.17
C PRO A 72 -1.26 17.71 -0.48
N LEU A 73 -0.03 17.85 0.01
CA LEU A 73 1.11 17.11 -0.54
C LEU A 73 1.00 15.61 -0.30
N ASP A 74 0.57 15.20 0.91
CA ASP A 74 0.36 13.76 1.17
C ASP A 74 -0.85 13.22 0.38
N VAL A 75 -1.89 14.05 0.21
CA VAL A 75 -3.03 13.69 -0.65
C VAL A 75 -2.57 13.39 -2.07
N VAL A 76 -1.70 14.21 -2.64
CA VAL A 76 -1.22 14.06 -4.03
C VAL A 76 -0.13 13.00 -4.12
N LEU A 77 0.98 13.18 -3.39
CA LEU A 77 2.17 12.32 -3.53
C LEU A 77 1.94 10.93 -2.91
N GLY A 78 1.33 10.86 -1.72
CA GLY A 78 1.03 9.60 -1.06
C GLY A 78 0.04 8.75 -1.86
N SER A 79 -1.03 9.38 -2.38
CA SER A 79 -2.02 8.66 -3.19
C SER A 79 -1.48 8.27 -4.56
N ALA A 80 -0.70 9.15 -5.23
CA ALA A 80 -0.03 8.82 -6.48
C ALA A 80 0.97 7.67 -6.30
N GLY A 81 1.73 7.68 -5.21
CA GLY A 81 2.64 6.60 -4.85
C GLY A 81 1.92 5.26 -4.67
N THR A 82 0.81 5.26 -3.96
CA THR A 82 -0.03 4.08 -3.77
C THR A 82 -0.64 3.58 -5.08
N LEU A 83 -1.04 4.49 -5.98
CA LEU A 83 -1.53 4.13 -7.32
C LEU A 83 -0.44 3.41 -8.13
N VAL A 84 0.74 4.01 -8.23
CA VAL A 84 1.87 3.42 -8.96
C VAL A 84 2.26 2.07 -8.35
N ALA A 85 2.36 2.01 -7.02
CA ALA A 85 2.65 0.78 -6.30
C ALA A 85 1.63 -0.32 -6.59
N ALA A 86 0.33 -0.03 -6.54
CA ALA A 86 -0.74 -0.99 -6.81
C ALA A 86 -0.71 -1.52 -8.25
N LEU A 87 -0.42 -0.65 -9.23
CA LEU A 87 -0.27 -1.02 -10.64
C LEU A 87 0.95 -1.93 -10.87
N LEU A 88 2.07 -1.65 -10.22
CA LEU A 88 3.27 -2.48 -10.27
C LEU A 88 3.06 -3.81 -9.56
N THR A 89 2.44 -3.80 -8.38
CA THR A 89 2.08 -4.99 -7.59
C THR A 89 1.20 -5.94 -8.41
N GLN A 90 0.23 -5.40 -9.15
CA GLN A 90 -0.61 -6.19 -10.04
C GLN A 90 0.19 -6.96 -11.09
N LYS A 91 1.35 -6.46 -11.50
CA LYS A 91 2.24 -7.07 -12.51
C LYS A 91 3.36 -7.92 -11.90
N ALA A 92 3.45 -8.01 -10.58
CA ALA A 92 4.52 -8.75 -9.92
C ALA A 92 4.54 -10.23 -10.37
N PRO A 93 5.72 -10.79 -10.71
CA PRO A 93 5.81 -12.15 -11.23
C PRO A 93 5.73 -13.22 -10.13
N LYS A 94 6.05 -12.87 -8.88
CA LYS A 94 6.09 -13.81 -7.75
C LYS A 94 5.39 -13.20 -6.52
N THR A 95 4.84 -14.06 -5.68
CA THR A 95 4.10 -13.64 -4.47
C THR A 95 4.95 -12.80 -3.52
N TRP A 96 6.22 -13.17 -3.30
CA TRP A 96 7.11 -12.46 -2.39
C TRP A 96 7.56 -11.09 -2.94
N LEU A 97 7.44 -10.87 -4.25
CA LEU A 97 7.71 -9.57 -4.89
C LEU A 97 6.50 -8.63 -4.85
N ALA A 98 5.30 -9.14 -4.57
CA ALA A 98 4.11 -8.31 -4.54
C ALA A 98 4.17 -7.15 -3.51
N PRO A 99 4.79 -7.30 -2.32
CA PRO A 99 4.95 -6.20 -1.36
C PRO A 99 6.08 -5.22 -1.70
N LEU A 100 6.95 -5.54 -2.66
CA LEU A 100 8.11 -4.70 -2.96
C LEU A 100 7.75 -3.33 -3.54
N PRO A 101 6.85 -3.22 -4.56
CA PRO A 101 6.48 -1.93 -5.11
C PRO A 101 5.92 -0.94 -4.08
N PRO A 102 4.95 -1.30 -3.20
CA PRO A 102 4.47 -0.36 -2.20
C PRO A 102 5.56 0.03 -1.19
N ALA A 103 6.42 -0.89 -0.78
CA ALA A 103 7.52 -0.56 0.12
C ALA A 103 8.49 0.45 -0.51
N VAL A 104 8.89 0.26 -1.78
CA VAL A 104 9.81 1.15 -2.49
C VAL A 104 9.15 2.49 -2.83
N CYS A 105 7.92 2.49 -3.35
CA CYS A 105 7.21 3.73 -3.66
C CYS A 105 6.99 4.59 -2.41
N GLY A 106 6.58 3.98 -1.29
CA GLY A 106 6.44 4.67 -0.02
C GLY A 106 7.77 5.25 0.47
N MET A 107 8.82 4.44 0.48
CA MET A 107 10.18 4.86 0.88
C MET A 107 10.64 6.09 0.10
N VAL A 108 10.50 6.08 -1.22
CA VAL A 108 11.00 7.17 -2.07
C VAL A 108 10.11 8.41 -2.00
N LEU A 109 8.80 8.25 -2.19
CA LEU A 109 7.90 9.40 -2.31
C LEU A 109 7.59 10.05 -0.97
N LEU A 110 7.28 9.25 0.05
CA LEU A 110 7.00 9.80 1.38
C LEU A 110 8.29 10.23 2.09
N GLY A 111 9.38 9.50 1.93
CA GLY A 111 10.68 9.92 2.47
C GLY A 111 11.14 11.26 1.87
N GLY A 112 10.95 11.44 0.56
CA GLY A 112 11.23 12.72 -0.12
C GLY A 112 10.31 13.85 0.31
N MET A 113 9.01 13.55 0.47
CA MET A 113 8.04 14.52 0.95
C MET A 113 8.36 15.00 2.37
N LEU A 114 8.69 14.08 3.28
CA LEU A 114 9.04 14.43 4.66
C LEU A 114 10.30 15.29 4.73
N ALA A 115 11.35 14.90 4.00
CA ALA A 115 12.59 15.70 3.94
C ALA A 115 12.32 17.12 3.41
N TRP A 116 11.47 17.21 2.36
CA TRP A 116 11.09 18.53 1.84
C TRP A 116 10.29 19.36 2.85
N TYR A 117 9.42 18.74 3.63
CA TYR A 117 8.68 19.43 4.69
C TYR A 117 9.60 19.98 5.79
N GLU A 118 10.66 19.24 6.13
CA GLU A 118 11.57 19.62 7.21
C GLU A 118 12.54 20.74 6.81
N VAL A 119 13.10 20.68 5.59
CA VAL A 119 14.22 21.58 5.20
C VAL A 119 14.10 22.19 3.80
N GLY A 120 13.02 21.92 3.07
CA GLY A 120 12.93 22.32 1.66
C GLY A 120 14.04 21.70 0.81
N PHE A 121 14.45 22.38 -0.27
CA PHE A 121 15.61 21.99 -1.10
C PHE A 121 16.88 22.67 -0.62
N SER A 122 17.32 22.35 0.61
CA SER A 122 18.58 22.83 1.19
C SER A 122 19.68 21.75 1.08
N ASP A 123 20.91 22.10 1.50
CA ASP A 123 22.04 21.16 1.54
C ASP A 123 21.78 19.95 2.46
N GLN A 124 20.84 20.09 3.41
CA GLN A 124 20.43 19.02 4.33
C GLN A 124 19.36 18.10 3.75
N PHE A 125 18.83 18.39 2.56
CA PHE A 125 17.75 17.59 1.95
C PHE A 125 18.17 16.11 1.75
N LEU A 126 19.34 15.87 1.17
CA LEU A 126 19.79 14.50 0.88
C LEU A 126 20.00 13.63 2.14
N PRO A 127 20.70 14.12 3.20
CA PRO A 127 20.80 13.37 4.44
C PRO A 127 19.44 13.06 5.08
N LEU A 128 18.53 14.02 5.12
CA LEU A 128 17.20 13.85 5.69
C LEU A 128 16.32 12.96 4.83
N PHE A 129 16.41 13.07 3.50
CA PHE A 129 15.75 12.14 2.60
C PHE A 129 16.20 10.69 2.87
N ALA A 130 17.51 10.45 2.99
CA ALA A 130 18.02 9.11 3.25
C ALA A 130 17.51 8.56 4.60
N ALA A 131 17.50 9.39 5.65
CA ALA A 131 17.00 9.01 6.96
C ALA A 131 15.50 8.72 6.94
N ASN A 132 14.69 9.65 6.39
CA ASN A 132 13.25 9.49 6.29
C ASN A 132 12.86 8.31 5.39
N ALA A 133 13.53 8.13 4.25
CA ALA A 133 13.32 6.99 3.36
C ALA A 133 13.59 5.67 4.06
N LEU A 134 14.65 5.57 4.86
CA LEU A 134 14.96 4.37 5.64
C LEU A 134 13.84 4.05 6.64
N TRP A 135 13.42 5.03 7.43
CA TRP A 135 12.39 4.82 8.46
C TRP A 135 11.03 4.51 7.87
N VAL A 136 10.60 5.26 6.86
CA VAL A 136 9.36 4.98 6.12
C VAL A 136 9.45 3.61 5.45
N GLY A 137 10.59 3.28 4.84
CA GLY A 137 10.82 1.98 4.20
C GLY A 137 10.70 0.81 5.16
N ILE A 138 11.21 0.92 6.39
CA ILE A 138 11.04 -0.09 7.45
C ILE A 138 9.56 -0.26 7.79
N GLY A 139 8.83 0.83 8.08
CA GLY A 139 7.41 0.79 8.39
C GLY A 139 6.58 0.16 7.27
N GLN A 140 6.84 0.55 6.03
CA GLN A 140 6.21 -0.01 4.82
C GLN A 140 6.54 -1.50 4.64
N ALA A 141 7.81 -1.88 4.82
CA ALA A 141 8.21 -3.28 4.72
C ALA A 141 7.51 -4.14 5.77
N VAL A 142 7.44 -3.69 7.03
CA VAL A 142 6.72 -4.41 8.09
C VAL A 142 5.23 -4.55 7.75
N SER A 143 4.59 -3.49 7.28
CA SER A 143 3.16 -3.53 6.90
C SER A 143 2.92 -4.44 5.69
N CYS A 144 3.68 -4.27 4.61
CA CYS A 144 3.44 -4.99 3.35
C CYS A 144 3.92 -6.45 3.41
N TYR A 145 5.09 -6.72 3.99
CA TYR A 145 5.61 -8.09 4.13
C TYR A 145 5.06 -8.79 5.37
N GLY A 146 5.02 -8.10 6.53
CA GLY A 146 4.55 -8.69 7.78
C GLY A 146 3.06 -8.97 7.83
N LEU A 147 2.23 -8.09 7.26
CA LEU A 147 0.77 -8.24 7.23
C LEU A 147 0.28 -8.63 5.83
N GLY A 148 0.81 -8.03 4.77
CA GLY A 148 0.34 -8.25 3.40
C GLY A 148 0.59 -9.66 2.88
N LEU A 149 1.77 -10.25 3.07
CA LEU A 149 2.03 -11.63 2.64
C LEU A 149 1.18 -12.66 3.36
N PRO A 150 1.02 -12.64 4.69
CA PRO A 150 0.08 -13.50 5.38
C PRO A 150 -1.35 -13.35 4.87
N LEU A 151 -1.79 -12.10 4.59
CA LEU A 151 -3.10 -11.82 4.00
C LEU A 151 -3.25 -12.51 2.64
N LEU A 152 -2.28 -12.40 1.73
CA LEU A 152 -2.32 -13.09 0.44
C LEU A 152 -2.39 -14.60 0.60
N ARG A 153 -1.64 -15.17 1.56
CA ARG A 153 -1.66 -16.61 1.85
C ARG A 153 -3.01 -17.07 2.40
N ALA A 154 -3.60 -16.28 3.32
CA ALA A 154 -4.91 -16.57 3.90
C ALA A 154 -6.02 -16.53 2.82
N LEU A 155 -6.05 -15.49 1.99
CA LEU A 155 -7.07 -15.33 0.95
C LEU A 155 -7.03 -16.46 -0.10
N ARG A 156 -5.83 -17.00 -0.39
CA ARG A 156 -5.70 -18.17 -1.28
C ARG A 156 -6.27 -19.46 -0.70
N LYS A 157 -6.29 -19.61 0.62
CA LYS A 157 -6.83 -20.81 1.29
C LYS A 157 -8.35 -20.81 1.32
N VAL A 158 -8.99 -19.65 1.29
CA VAL A 158 -10.45 -19.53 1.33
C VAL A 158 -11.04 -19.87 -0.03
N SER A 159 -11.86 -20.92 -0.09
CA SER A 159 -12.47 -21.44 -1.34
C SER A 159 -13.30 -20.38 -2.07
N TYR A 160 -14.00 -19.52 -1.31
CA TYR A 160 -14.78 -18.43 -1.86
C TYR A 160 -13.94 -17.47 -2.71
N PHE A 161 -12.77 -17.03 -2.24
CA PHE A 161 -11.89 -16.12 -2.96
C PHE A 161 -11.13 -16.78 -4.08
N ARG A 162 -10.81 -18.09 -3.92
CA ARG A 162 -10.04 -18.85 -4.90
C ARG A 162 -10.64 -18.84 -6.32
N ARG A 163 -11.97 -18.80 -6.44
CA ARG A 163 -12.67 -18.70 -7.74
C ARG A 163 -12.40 -17.39 -8.48
N PHE A 164 -12.02 -16.33 -7.75
CA PHE A 164 -11.74 -15.02 -8.32
C PHE A 164 -10.26 -14.76 -8.58
N ILE A 165 -9.38 -15.63 -8.13
CA ILE A 165 -7.95 -15.53 -8.37
C ILE A 165 -7.66 -16.10 -9.78
N PRO A 166 -6.90 -15.38 -10.63
CA PRO A 166 -6.47 -15.88 -11.94
C PRO A 166 -5.71 -17.22 -11.82
N GLU A 167 -5.84 -18.09 -12.83
CA GLU A 167 -5.27 -19.45 -12.77
C GLU A 167 -3.76 -19.46 -12.63
N ASP A 168 -3.07 -18.57 -13.35
CA ASP A 168 -1.63 -18.34 -13.27
C ASP A 168 -1.14 -17.98 -11.85
N ARG A 169 -2.03 -17.49 -11.00
CA ARG A 169 -1.72 -17.06 -9.62
C ARG A 169 -2.23 -18.01 -8.53
N ARG A 170 -3.07 -18.99 -8.90
CA ARG A 170 -3.58 -19.99 -7.95
C ARG A 170 -2.48 -20.95 -7.48
N GLY A 171 -1.54 -21.27 -8.35
CA GLY A 171 -0.49 -22.28 -8.14
C GLY A 171 0.87 -21.72 -7.73
N LEU A 172 1.05 -20.41 -7.62
CA LEU A 172 2.32 -19.83 -7.17
C LEU A 172 2.59 -20.24 -5.73
N ARG A 173 3.53 -21.19 -5.54
CA ARG A 173 3.97 -21.60 -4.21
C ARG A 173 4.51 -20.37 -3.45
N PRO A 174 4.20 -20.22 -2.15
CA PRO A 174 4.95 -19.30 -1.33
C PRO A 174 6.42 -19.72 -1.41
N ALA A 175 7.34 -18.77 -1.61
CA ALA A 175 8.75 -19.06 -1.41
C ALA A 175 8.91 -19.62 0.00
N ALA A 176 9.59 -20.76 0.10
CA ALA A 176 9.95 -21.40 1.35
C ALA A 176 10.83 -20.46 2.17
#